data_e1b2525669884f6540217c8f146811e0
#
_entry.id   e1b2525669884f6540217c8f146811e0
#
_cell.length_a   1.000
_cell.length_b   1.000
_cell.length_c   1.000
_cell.angle_alpha   90.00
_cell.angle_beta   90.00
_cell.angle_gamma   90.00
#
_symmetry.space_group_name_H-M   'P 1'
#
loop_
_entity.id
_entity.type
_entity.pdbx_description
1 polymer ?
#
loop_
_entity_poly.entity_id
_entity_poly.type
_entity_poly.pdbx_seq_one_letter_code
_entity_poly.pdbx_strand_id
1 'polypeptide(L)'
;VKDRREEKLFIRISETINRENPNYIPQLHSEIKDVFNPSANKYFKDGEAIRWILKNKDGVCIGRIAAFVHKKYINNGTAFPTGCFGFFDCINHQQAASILLDAAKNWLKEKGMEAMDGPVNFGDRDKWWGLMVEGFEQEPIYGMSFNPSYYQQLLENYGLKNYYNQYYYALKVNDPLPPRFPERYAK
;
A
#
# COMPACT_ATOMS: atom_id res chain seq x y z
N VAL A 1 -14.57 -8.32 0.24
CA VAL A 1 -14.07 -9.69 0.03
C VAL A 1 -14.86 -10.59 0.96
N LYS A 2 -15.66 -11.48 0.40
CA LYS A 2 -16.68 -12.25 1.14
C LYS A 2 -16.34 -13.74 1.25
N ASP A 3 -15.55 -14.26 0.32
CA ASP A 3 -15.25 -15.70 0.23
C ASP A 3 -13.83 -15.98 -0.27
N ARG A 4 -13.43 -17.25 -0.33
CA ARG A 4 -12.12 -17.69 -0.81
C ARG A 4 -11.84 -17.35 -2.28
N ARG A 5 -12.88 -17.23 -3.11
CA ARG A 5 -12.73 -16.86 -4.52
C ARG A 5 -12.37 -15.38 -4.64
N GLU A 6 -13.08 -14.54 -3.92
CA GLU A 6 -12.78 -13.10 -3.88
C GLU A 6 -11.44 -12.81 -3.20
N GLU A 7 -11.06 -13.58 -2.18
CA GLU A 7 -9.73 -13.48 -1.58
C GLU A 7 -8.62 -13.78 -2.60
N LYS A 8 -8.77 -14.82 -3.43
CA LYS A 8 -7.82 -15.11 -4.50
C LYS A 8 -7.74 -13.97 -5.52
N LEU A 9 -8.88 -13.38 -5.89
CA LEU A 9 -8.91 -12.22 -6.78
C LEU A 9 -8.21 -11.02 -6.15
N PHE A 10 -8.49 -10.73 -4.87
CA PHE A 10 -7.85 -9.67 -4.14
C PHE A 10 -6.31 -9.82 -4.10
N ILE A 11 -5.81 -11.03 -3.90
CA ILE A 11 -4.37 -11.28 -3.85
C ILE A 11 -3.73 -11.12 -5.24
N ARG A 12 -4.37 -11.65 -6.29
CA ARG A 12 -3.76 -11.78 -7.62
C ARG A 12 -3.92 -10.56 -8.54
N ILE A 13 -4.77 -9.61 -8.21
CA ILE A 13 -5.02 -8.48 -9.10
C ILE A 13 -3.75 -7.64 -9.35
N SER A 14 -2.87 -7.52 -8.36
CA SER A 14 -1.59 -6.83 -8.52
C SER A 14 -0.71 -7.48 -9.59
N GLU A 15 -0.65 -8.83 -9.61
CA GLU A 15 0.07 -9.58 -10.64
C GLU A 15 -0.52 -9.37 -12.04
N THR A 16 -1.86 -9.27 -12.11
CA THR A 16 -2.55 -9.03 -13.38
C THR A 16 -2.27 -7.63 -13.92
N ILE A 17 -2.28 -6.62 -13.07
CA ILE A 17 -2.03 -5.22 -13.44
C ILE A 17 -0.56 -5.02 -13.84
N ASN A 18 0.37 -5.65 -13.15
CA ASN A 18 1.80 -5.48 -13.38
C ASN A 18 2.40 -6.51 -14.35
N ARG A 19 1.58 -7.35 -14.99
CA ARG A 19 2.03 -8.49 -15.82
C ARG A 19 3.10 -8.13 -16.87
N GLU A 20 2.98 -6.95 -17.47
CA GLU A 20 3.86 -6.50 -18.54
C GLU A 20 5.10 -5.76 -18.04
N ASN A 21 5.19 -5.51 -16.74
CA ASN A 21 6.35 -4.84 -16.16
C ASN A 21 7.43 -5.87 -15.80
N PRO A 22 8.61 -5.85 -16.48
CA PRO A 22 9.66 -6.84 -16.26
C PRO A 22 10.30 -6.75 -14.86
N ASN A 23 10.19 -5.60 -14.20
CA ASN A 23 10.77 -5.37 -12.88
C ASN A 23 9.81 -5.74 -11.74
N TYR A 24 8.57 -6.12 -12.06
CA TYR A 24 7.61 -6.46 -11.02
C TYR A 24 7.91 -7.80 -10.37
N ILE A 25 8.07 -7.80 -9.06
CA ILE A 25 8.20 -9.01 -8.24
C ILE A 25 6.94 -9.14 -7.39
N PRO A 26 6.16 -10.25 -7.55
CA PRO A 26 4.95 -10.46 -6.78
C PRO A 26 5.21 -10.58 -5.29
N GLN A 27 4.34 -10.00 -4.49
CA GLN A 27 4.32 -10.21 -3.05
C GLN A 27 3.94 -11.67 -2.71
N LEU A 28 4.48 -12.21 -1.64
CA LEU A 28 4.12 -13.56 -1.18
C LEU A 28 2.65 -13.61 -0.77
N HIS A 29 1.89 -14.51 -1.39
CA HIS A 29 0.44 -14.65 -1.12
C HIS A 29 0.13 -15.00 0.34
N SER A 30 1.00 -15.76 1.00
CA SER A 30 0.89 -16.05 2.43
C SER A 30 0.96 -14.81 3.28
N GLU A 31 1.88 -13.90 2.99
CA GLU A 31 2.03 -12.65 3.74
C GLU A 31 0.82 -11.73 3.59
N ILE A 32 0.28 -11.61 2.36
CA ILE A 32 -0.95 -10.83 2.14
C ILE A 32 -2.11 -11.44 2.94
N LYS A 33 -2.22 -12.78 2.99
CA LYS A 33 -3.25 -13.44 3.80
C LYS A 33 -3.06 -13.18 5.28
N ASP A 34 -1.84 -13.23 5.77
CA ASP A 34 -1.51 -13.04 7.18
C ASP A 34 -1.84 -11.61 7.64
N VAL A 35 -1.65 -10.60 6.78
CA VAL A 35 -2.09 -9.23 7.08
C VAL A 35 -3.57 -9.15 7.44
N PHE A 36 -4.42 -9.94 6.78
CA PHE A 36 -5.87 -9.94 6.99
C PHE A 36 -6.39 -11.10 7.83
N ASN A 37 -5.51 -11.83 8.48
CA ASN A 37 -5.84 -12.93 9.39
C ASN A 37 -5.76 -12.44 10.85
N PRO A 38 -6.89 -12.33 11.57
CA PRO A 38 -6.87 -11.88 12.96
C PRO A 38 -6.04 -12.74 13.91
N SER A 39 -5.82 -14.03 13.55
CA SER A 39 -4.99 -14.93 14.35
C SER A 39 -3.49 -14.75 14.10
N ALA A 40 -3.11 -14.21 12.94
CA ALA A 40 -1.71 -13.99 12.56
C ALA A 40 -1.29 -12.53 12.79
N ASN A 41 -2.18 -11.57 12.55
CA ASN A 41 -1.87 -10.15 12.63
C ASN A 41 -2.26 -9.56 13.99
N LYS A 42 -1.26 -9.23 14.80
CA LYS A 42 -1.43 -8.59 16.14
C LYS A 42 -2.21 -7.27 16.10
N TYR A 43 -2.24 -6.58 14.96
CA TYR A 43 -2.91 -5.29 14.82
C TYR A 43 -4.44 -5.38 14.94
N PHE A 44 -5.02 -6.55 14.74
CA PHE A 44 -6.45 -6.77 15.01
C PHE A 44 -6.85 -6.71 16.49
N LYS A 45 -5.90 -6.70 17.43
CA LYS A 45 -6.20 -6.51 18.86
C LYS A 45 -6.76 -5.12 19.15
N ASP A 46 -6.28 -4.11 18.41
CA ASP A 46 -6.60 -2.70 18.62
C ASP A 46 -7.01 -1.99 17.33
N GLY A 47 -7.36 -2.74 16.29
CA GLY A 47 -7.73 -2.22 14.99
C GLY A 47 -8.67 -3.13 14.21
N GLU A 48 -9.14 -2.60 13.10
CA GLU A 48 -10.02 -3.29 12.17
C GLU A 48 -9.53 -3.05 10.75
N ALA A 49 -9.74 -4.02 9.87
CA ALA A 49 -9.44 -3.91 8.44
C ALA A 49 -10.58 -4.50 7.60
N ILE A 50 -10.79 -3.91 6.43
CA ILE A 50 -11.76 -4.37 5.43
C ILE A 50 -11.13 -4.34 4.04
N ARG A 51 -11.62 -5.18 3.13
CA ARG A 51 -11.09 -5.34 1.78
C ARG A 51 -12.19 -5.30 0.73
N TRP A 52 -11.91 -4.68 -0.40
CA TRP A 52 -12.80 -4.67 -1.58
C TRP A 52 -12.04 -5.08 -2.83
N ILE A 53 -12.78 -5.69 -3.74
CA ILE A 53 -12.40 -5.86 -5.13
C ILE A 53 -13.41 -5.13 -6.01
N LEU A 54 -12.94 -4.52 -7.08
CA LEU A 54 -13.78 -3.90 -8.09
C LEU A 54 -13.81 -4.80 -9.32
N LYS A 55 -15.02 -5.07 -9.81
CA LYS A 55 -15.24 -5.83 -11.04
C LYS A 55 -15.90 -4.93 -12.08
N ASN A 56 -15.53 -5.11 -13.35
CA ASN A 56 -16.22 -4.48 -14.46
C ASN A 56 -17.58 -5.17 -14.75
N LYS A 57 -18.29 -4.70 -15.77
CA LYS A 57 -19.60 -5.25 -16.16
C LYS A 57 -19.55 -6.72 -16.56
N ASP A 58 -18.41 -7.19 -17.04
CA ASP A 58 -18.16 -8.58 -17.46
C ASP A 58 -17.72 -9.47 -16.28
N GLY A 59 -17.68 -8.93 -15.06
CA GLY A 59 -17.28 -9.64 -13.86
C GLY A 59 -15.77 -9.81 -13.70
N VAL A 60 -14.96 -9.17 -14.55
CA VAL A 60 -13.50 -9.18 -14.47
C VAL A 60 -13.05 -8.25 -13.34
N CYS A 61 -12.15 -8.74 -12.47
CA CYS A 61 -11.56 -7.93 -11.43
C CYS A 61 -10.60 -6.90 -12.07
N ILE A 62 -10.83 -5.61 -11.79
CA ILE A 62 -10.08 -4.48 -12.35
C ILE A 62 -9.39 -3.63 -11.27
N GLY A 63 -9.57 -3.97 -10.01
CA GLY A 63 -8.89 -3.28 -8.92
C GLY A 63 -9.21 -3.86 -7.56
N ARG A 64 -8.43 -3.44 -6.56
CA ARG A 64 -8.62 -3.75 -5.15
C ARG A 64 -8.24 -2.55 -4.28
N ILE A 65 -8.74 -2.54 -3.05
CA ILE A 65 -8.29 -1.65 -1.99
C ILE A 65 -8.60 -2.30 -0.64
N ALA A 66 -7.82 -1.95 0.37
CA ALA A 66 -8.13 -2.21 1.77
C ALA A 66 -8.20 -0.89 2.54
N ALA A 67 -9.02 -0.83 3.58
CA ALA A 67 -9.01 0.25 4.55
C ALA A 67 -8.91 -0.32 5.95
N PHE A 68 -8.32 0.44 6.86
CA PHE A 68 -8.13 0.01 8.23
C PHE A 68 -8.02 1.19 9.20
N VAL A 69 -8.40 0.92 10.43
CA VAL A 69 -8.23 1.81 11.58
C VAL A 69 -7.43 1.08 12.65
N HIS A 70 -6.54 1.81 13.32
CA HIS A 70 -5.78 1.26 14.43
C HIS A 70 -5.48 2.37 15.44
N LYS A 71 -5.64 2.08 16.72
CA LYS A 71 -5.46 3.08 17.80
C LYS A 71 -4.14 3.85 17.75
N LYS A 72 -3.06 3.21 17.29
CA LYS A 72 -1.74 3.86 17.15
C LYS A 72 -1.69 4.90 16.03
N TYR A 73 -2.59 4.83 15.04
CA TYR A 73 -2.57 5.76 13.89
C TYR A 73 -3.56 6.91 14.05
N ILE A 74 -4.64 6.72 14.82
CA ILE A 74 -5.76 7.67 14.91
C ILE A 74 -5.33 9.09 15.29
N ASN A 75 -4.25 9.26 16.06
CA ASN A 75 -3.79 10.59 16.49
C ASN A 75 -2.26 10.77 16.40
N ASN A 76 -1.59 10.07 15.51
CA ASN A 76 -0.14 10.06 15.45
C ASN A 76 0.43 11.30 14.73
N GLY A 77 0.38 12.45 15.42
CA GLY A 77 0.92 13.70 14.90
C GLY A 77 0.01 14.46 13.93
N THR A 78 -1.23 14.00 13.76
CA THR A 78 -2.25 14.67 12.95
C THR A 78 -3.25 15.43 13.84
N ALA A 79 -3.77 16.54 13.34
CA ALA A 79 -4.82 17.31 14.03
C ALA A 79 -6.19 16.60 14.01
N PHE A 80 -6.33 15.55 13.19
CA PHE A 80 -7.60 14.87 12.92
C PHE A 80 -7.47 13.36 13.11
N PRO A 81 -8.54 12.68 13.57
CA PRO A 81 -8.59 11.22 13.57
C PRO A 81 -8.35 10.68 12.15
N THR A 82 -7.27 9.95 11.96
CA THR A 82 -6.82 9.49 10.66
C THR A 82 -6.92 7.98 10.56
N GLY A 83 -7.61 7.50 9.53
CA GLY A 83 -7.60 6.11 9.12
C GLY A 83 -6.67 5.90 7.93
N CYS A 84 -6.44 4.64 7.57
CA CYS A 84 -5.50 4.33 6.50
C CYS A 84 -6.13 3.49 5.40
N PHE A 85 -5.58 3.60 4.19
CA PHE A 85 -5.83 2.67 3.10
C PHE A 85 -4.54 2.04 2.60
N GLY A 86 -4.66 0.88 1.97
CA GLY A 86 -3.53 0.19 1.36
C GLY A 86 -3.98 -0.89 0.38
N PHE A 87 -3.04 -1.68 -0.13
CA PHE A 87 -3.34 -2.69 -1.13
C PHE A 87 -4.16 -2.10 -2.30
N PHE A 88 -3.87 -0.84 -2.65
CA PHE A 88 -4.52 -0.18 -3.77
C PHE A 88 -3.88 -0.68 -5.07
N ASP A 89 -4.69 -1.36 -5.86
CA ASP A 89 -4.37 -1.72 -7.22
C ASP A 89 -5.56 -1.41 -8.12
N CYS A 90 -5.31 -0.79 -9.27
CA CYS A 90 -6.34 -0.37 -10.19
C CYS A 90 -5.80 -0.31 -11.63
N ILE A 91 -6.60 -0.68 -12.61
CA ILE A 91 -6.30 -0.37 -14.00
C ILE A 91 -6.18 1.15 -14.18
N ASN A 92 -5.49 1.60 -15.24
CA ASN A 92 -5.36 3.03 -15.53
C ASN A 92 -6.70 3.64 -15.95
N HIS A 93 -7.58 3.86 -14.97
CA HIS A 93 -8.93 4.40 -15.17
C HIS A 93 -9.39 5.18 -13.95
N GLN A 94 -9.51 6.50 -14.07
CA GLN A 94 -9.81 7.39 -12.94
C GLN A 94 -11.10 7.04 -12.20
N GLN A 95 -12.19 6.73 -12.92
CA GLN A 95 -13.45 6.41 -12.27
C GLN A 95 -13.36 5.10 -11.46
N ALA A 96 -12.59 4.10 -11.93
CA ALA A 96 -12.36 2.88 -11.18
C ALA A 96 -11.57 3.15 -9.88
N ALA A 97 -10.53 3.99 -9.98
CA ALA A 97 -9.76 4.44 -8.81
C ALA A 97 -10.65 5.19 -7.80
N SER A 98 -11.49 6.12 -8.29
CA SER A 98 -12.41 6.88 -7.44
C SER A 98 -13.40 5.98 -6.71
N ILE A 99 -14.00 4.99 -7.38
CA ILE A 99 -14.91 4.02 -6.73
C ILE A 99 -14.22 3.27 -5.60
N LEU A 100 -12.99 2.82 -5.80
CA LEU A 100 -12.20 2.13 -4.77
C LEU A 100 -11.90 3.05 -3.59
N LEU A 101 -11.41 4.25 -3.87
CA LEU A 101 -11.07 5.24 -2.84
C LEU A 101 -12.29 5.72 -2.07
N ASP A 102 -13.43 5.90 -2.74
CA ASP A 102 -14.71 6.23 -2.09
C ASP A 102 -15.17 5.12 -1.16
N ALA A 103 -15.01 3.85 -1.54
CA ALA A 103 -15.34 2.73 -0.66
C ALA A 103 -14.50 2.75 0.63
N ALA A 104 -13.19 2.99 0.52
CA ALA A 104 -12.29 3.14 1.66
C ALA A 104 -12.66 4.36 2.50
N LYS A 105 -12.81 5.54 1.88
CA LYS A 105 -13.17 6.79 2.54
C LYS A 105 -14.50 6.71 3.31
N ASN A 106 -15.54 6.14 2.69
CA ASN A 106 -16.85 6.04 3.32
C ASN A 106 -16.81 5.12 4.55
N TRP A 107 -16.13 3.99 4.44
CA TRP A 107 -15.95 3.10 5.60
C TRP A 107 -15.14 3.77 6.71
N LEU A 108 -14.07 4.48 6.40
CA LEU A 108 -13.28 5.23 7.38
C LEU A 108 -14.12 6.32 8.05
N LYS A 109 -14.97 7.02 7.29
CA LYS A 109 -15.89 8.01 7.83
C LYS A 109 -16.91 7.39 8.80
N GLU A 110 -17.45 6.20 8.49
CA GLU A 110 -18.32 5.43 9.39
C GLU A 110 -17.60 5.03 10.69
N LYS A 111 -16.27 4.85 10.64
CA LYS A 111 -15.41 4.60 11.81
C LYS A 111 -14.98 5.88 12.56
N GLY A 112 -15.51 7.04 12.18
CA GLY A 112 -15.22 8.31 12.84
C GLY A 112 -13.90 8.95 12.42
N MET A 113 -13.31 8.52 11.30
CA MET A 113 -12.09 9.14 10.77
C MET A 113 -12.43 10.37 9.94
N GLU A 114 -11.64 11.42 10.11
CA GLU A 114 -11.76 12.69 9.38
C GLU A 114 -10.73 12.83 8.27
N ALA A 115 -9.65 12.05 8.33
CA ALA A 115 -8.60 12.02 7.33
C ALA A 115 -8.27 10.57 6.92
N MET A 116 -7.68 10.41 5.73
CA MET A 116 -7.28 9.13 5.15
C MET A 116 -5.86 9.22 4.61
N ASP A 117 -4.97 8.41 5.15
CA ASP A 117 -3.58 8.27 4.72
C ASP A 117 -3.33 6.95 3.98
N GLY A 118 -2.39 6.97 3.05
CA GLY A 118 -1.98 5.77 2.31
C GLY A 118 -1.29 6.07 0.98
N PRO A 119 -0.95 5.01 0.25
CA PRO A 119 -1.13 3.60 0.59
C PRO A 119 -0.13 3.11 1.65
N VAL A 120 -0.61 2.33 2.62
CA VAL A 120 0.22 1.75 3.68
C VAL A 120 -0.25 0.34 4.05
N ASN A 121 0.55 -0.40 4.80
CA ASN A 121 0.20 -1.73 5.27
C ASN A 121 -0.62 -1.68 6.57
N PHE A 122 -1.52 -2.65 6.78
CA PHE A 122 -2.11 -2.92 8.09
C PHE A 122 -1.17 -3.80 8.92
N GLY A 123 -0.04 -3.20 9.32
CA GLY A 123 1.05 -3.89 9.97
C GLY A 123 2.19 -2.95 10.32
N ASP A 124 3.38 -3.51 10.45
CA ASP A 124 4.58 -2.75 10.70
C ASP A 124 5.00 -1.95 9.44
N ARG A 125 5.69 -0.83 9.65
CA ARG A 125 6.06 0.12 8.59
C ARG A 125 7.18 -0.38 7.66
N ASP A 126 7.76 -1.49 7.97
CA ASP A 126 8.85 -2.12 7.22
C ASP A 126 8.40 -2.78 5.90
N LYS A 127 7.09 -2.93 5.71
CA LYS A 127 6.52 -3.56 4.50
C LYS A 127 5.43 -2.71 3.88
N TRP A 128 5.47 -2.61 2.54
CA TRP A 128 4.43 -2.02 1.68
C TRP A 128 3.91 -0.67 2.18
N TRP A 129 4.86 0.23 2.40
CA TRP A 129 4.58 1.56 2.91
C TRP A 129 4.89 2.63 1.87
N GLY A 130 3.88 3.42 1.54
CA GLY A 130 4.00 4.49 0.55
C GLY A 130 3.73 4.05 -0.89
N LEU A 131 3.67 5.05 -1.75
CA LEU A 131 3.54 4.92 -3.20
C LEU A 131 4.92 5.10 -3.83
N MET A 132 5.31 4.20 -4.73
CA MET A 132 6.51 4.38 -5.53
C MET A 132 6.24 5.46 -6.59
N VAL A 133 7.06 6.51 -6.62
CA VAL A 133 6.95 7.63 -7.56
C VAL A 133 8.17 7.82 -8.43
N GLU A 134 9.29 7.17 -8.07
CA GLU A 134 10.55 7.16 -8.81
C GLU A 134 11.21 5.78 -8.73
N GLY A 135 12.15 5.47 -9.62
CA GLY A 135 12.90 4.21 -9.60
C GLY A 135 12.17 3.03 -10.24
N PHE A 136 11.22 3.28 -11.14
CA PHE A 136 10.43 2.24 -11.82
C PHE A 136 11.25 1.28 -12.70
N GLU A 137 12.48 1.66 -13.02
CA GLU A 137 13.44 0.85 -13.77
C GLU A 137 14.17 -0.19 -12.91
N GLN A 138 13.97 -0.17 -11.59
CA GLN A 138 14.63 -1.08 -10.67
C GLN A 138 13.67 -2.11 -10.11
N GLU A 139 14.18 -3.31 -9.84
CA GLU A 139 13.45 -4.33 -9.12
C GLU A 139 13.23 -3.91 -7.66
N PRO A 140 12.03 -4.11 -7.09
CA PRO A 140 11.79 -3.82 -5.69
C PRO A 140 12.54 -4.81 -4.79
N ILE A 141 13.14 -4.32 -3.73
CA ILE A 141 13.63 -5.20 -2.67
C ILE A 141 12.46 -5.73 -1.84
N TYR A 142 12.70 -6.81 -1.12
CA TYR A 142 11.68 -7.45 -0.29
C TYR A 142 11.00 -6.47 0.67
N GLY A 143 9.67 -6.48 0.66
CA GLY A 143 8.85 -5.60 1.50
C GLY A 143 8.61 -4.20 0.93
N MET A 144 9.26 -3.81 -0.17
CA MET A 144 8.96 -2.54 -0.81
C MET A 144 7.62 -2.54 -1.54
N SER A 145 7.01 -1.38 -1.60
CA SER A 145 5.87 -1.13 -2.50
C SER A 145 6.35 -1.10 -3.94
N PHE A 146 5.56 -1.68 -4.85
CA PHE A 146 5.73 -1.56 -6.29
C PHE A 146 4.37 -1.27 -6.92
N ASN A 147 4.32 -0.32 -7.83
CA ASN A 147 3.09 0.08 -8.50
C ASN A 147 3.39 0.66 -9.88
N PRO A 148 2.43 0.64 -10.81
CA PRO A 148 2.53 1.39 -12.05
C PRO A 148 2.67 2.90 -11.82
N SER A 149 3.40 3.59 -12.70
CA SER A 149 3.67 5.04 -12.58
C SER A 149 2.40 5.91 -12.60
N TYR A 150 1.34 5.46 -13.27
CA TYR A 150 0.07 6.21 -13.35
C TYR A 150 -0.70 6.26 -12.02
N TYR A 151 -0.32 5.48 -10.99
CA TYR A 151 -1.05 5.52 -9.70
C TYR A 151 -0.94 6.87 -9.02
N GLN A 152 0.20 7.54 -9.12
CA GLN A 152 0.35 8.89 -8.56
C GLN A 152 -0.74 9.82 -9.11
N GLN A 153 -0.91 9.86 -10.43
CA GLN A 153 -1.92 10.71 -11.07
C GLN A 153 -3.35 10.34 -10.65
N LEU A 154 -3.66 9.03 -10.52
CA LEU A 154 -4.99 8.58 -10.08
C LEU A 154 -5.30 9.05 -8.66
N LEU A 155 -4.33 8.98 -7.75
CA LEU A 155 -4.48 9.38 -6.35
C LEU A 155 -4.55 10.90 -6.20
N GLU A 156 -3.70 11.64 -6.91
CA GLU A 156 -3.71 13.11 -6.90
C GLU A 156 -4.98 13.69 -7.53
N ASN A 157 -5.47 13.12 -8.63
CA ASN A 157 -6.74 13.51 -9.25
C ASN A 157 -7.95 13.24 -8.33
N TYR A 158 -7.86 12.26 -7.44
CA TYR A 158 -8.88 12.01 -6.43
C TYR A 158 -8.84 13.06 -5.31
N GLY A 159 -7.74 13.80 -5.15
CA GLY A 159 -7.55 14.85 -4.15
C GLY A 159 -6.61 14.48 -3.01
N LEU A 160 -5.93 13.35 -3.09
CA LEU A 160 -4.84 13.01 -2.18
C LEU A 160 -3.63 13.88 -2.47
N LYS A 161 -2.83 14.17 -1.45
CA LYS A 161 -1.63 15.01 -1.56
C LYS A 161 -0.43 14.26 -0.99
N ASN A 162 0.74 14.51 -1.55
CA ASN A 162 1.96 14.00 -0.96
C ASN A 162 2.12 14.57 0.46
N TYR A 163 2.30 13.67 1.42
CA TYR A 163 2.50 14.02 2.83
C TYR A 163 3.98 14.17 3.17
N TYR A 164 4.84 13.22 2.73
CA TYR A 164 6.31 13.30 2.81
C TYR A 164 6.95 12.32 1.84
N ASN A 165 8.21 12.58 1.49
CA ASN A 165 8.99 11.67 0.66
C ASN A 165 9.79 10.70 1.54
N GLN A 166 9.77 9.42 1.15
CA GLN A 166 10.61 8.38 1.73
C GLN A 166 11.62 7.95 0.67
N TYR A 167 12.91 8.02 1.02
CA TYR A 167 13.99 7.69 0.11
C TYR A 167 14.56 6.32 0.45
N TYR A 168 14.81 5.53 -0.59
CA TYR A 168 15.54 4.28 -0.51
C TYR A 168 16.91 4.48 -1.16
N TYR A 169 17.95 4.00 -0.49
CA TYR A 169 19.33 4.12 -0.95
C TYR A 169 19.92 2.73 -1.11
N ALA A 170 20.63 2.52 -2.23
CA ALA A 170 21.41 1.31 -2.47
C ALA A 170 22.92 1.63 -2.43
N LEU A 171 23.67 0.76 -1.78
CA LEU A 171 25.13 0.78 -1.79
C LEU A 171 25.62 -0.58 -2.26
N LYS A 172 26.49 -0.61 -3.27
CA LYS A 172 27.15 -1.87 -3.67
C LYS A 172 28.13 -2.26 -2.58
N VAL A 173 28.15 -3.54 -2.22
CA VAL A 173 29.01 -4.06 -1.14
C VAL A 173 30.50 -3.77 -1.39
N ASN A 174 30.90 -3.73 -2.65
CA ASN A 174 32.30 -3.47 -3.05
C ASN A 174 32.62 -1.98 -3.22
N ASP A 175 31.64 -1.07 -3.09
CA ASP A 175 31.91 0.35 -3.17
C ASP A 175 32.61 0.82 -1.89
N PRO A 176 33.58 1.74 -1.98
CA PRO A 176 34.23 2.30 -0.80
C PRO A 176 33.19 3.04 0.06
N LEU A 177 33.25 2.82 1.36
CA LEU A 177 32.40 3.57 2.28
C LEU A 177 32.68 5.07 2.19
N PRO A 178 31.64 5.93 2.25
CA PRO A 178 31.85 7.37 2.31
C PRO A 178 32.84 7.77 3.40
N PRO A 179 33.71 8.75 3.17
CA PRO A 179 34.80 9.12 4.09
C PRO A 179 34.39 9.37 5.53
N ARG A 180 33.16 9.85 5.75
CA ARG A 180 32.59 10.10 7.08
C ARG A 180 32.47 8.84 7.96
N PHE A 181 32.44 7.63 7.39
CA PHE A 181 32.33 6.40 8.19
C PHE A 181 33.67 6.03 8.86
N PRO A 182 34.81 5.94 8.13
CA PRO A 182 36.11 5.73 8.77
C PRO A 182 36.45 6.80 9.79
N GLU A 183 36.15 8.09 9.52
CA GLU A 183 36.39 9.20 10.42
C GLU A 183 35.64 9.10 11.77
N ARG A 184 34.47 8.48 11.78
CA ARG A 184 33.70 8.25 13.02
C ARG A 184 34.25 7.10 13.84
N TYR A 185 34.86 6.10 13.24
CA TYR A 185 35.47 4.98 13.94
C TYR A 185 36.89 5.28 14.45
N ALA A 186 37.53 6.32 13.93
CA ALA A 186 38.86 6.76 14.39
C ALA A 186 38.84 7.69 15.65
N LYS A 187 37.65 8.01 16.12
CA LYS A 187 37.42 8.76 17.39
C LYS A 187 37.00 7.84 18.52
#